data_79a53ab8cc7906042fc2a3d8012d2128
#
_entry.id   79a53ab8cc7906042fc2a3d8012d2128
#
_cell.length_a   1.000
_cell.length_b   1.000
_cell.length_c   1.000
_cell.angle_alpha   90.00
_cell.angle_beta   90.00
_cell.angle_gamma   90.00
#
_symmetry.space_group_name_H-M   'P 1'
#
loop_
_entity.id
_entity.type
_entity.pdbx_description
1 polymer ?
#
loop_
_entity_poly.entity_id
_entity_poly.type
_entity_poly.pdbx_seq_one_letter_code
_entity_poly.pdbx_strand_id
1 'polypeptide(L)'
;MRDTPMSAEELKLAKDSIAQSLPGRFEHGSEEAATFAEIYVYGLPLDYFSLFPEKINAVTAEQAQAAAQKYIQLDQITVLAVGDRAKIEGEMKKLNLGKVEIRDPDGKLVR
;
A
#
# COMPACT_ATOMS: atom_id res chain seq x y z
N MET A 1 -12.58 3.24 -3.32
CA MET A 1 -12.01 3.88 -2.11
C MET A 1 -11.80 5.39 -2.29
N ARG A 2 -11.10 5.87 -3.33
CA ARG A 2 -10.91 7.32 -3.53
C ARG A 2 -12.22 8.05 -3.85
N ASP A 3 -12.96 7.58 -4.85
CA ASP A 3 -14.15 8.26 -5.37
C ASP A 3 -15.44 7.78 -4.70
N THR A 4 -15.41 6.60 -4.08
CA THR A 4 -16.52 6.01 -3.35
C THR A 4 -16.03 5.56 -1.97
N PRO A 5 -16.72 5.88 -0.87
CA PRO A 5 -16.38 5.41 0.46
C PRO A 5 -16.38 3.88 0.51
N MET A 6 -15.60 3.31 1.41
CA MET A 6 -15.65 1.89 1.72
C MET A 6 -17.01 1.56 2.39
N SER A 7 -17.55 0.38 2.08
CA SER A 7 -18.66 -0.16 2.85
C SER A 7 -18.24 -0.50 4.29
N ALA A 8 -19.21 -0.63 5.19
CA ALA A 8 -18.92 -1.03 6.57
C ALA A 8 -18.24 -2.39 6.67
N GLU A 9 -18.58 -3.32 5.77
CA GLU A 9 -17.96 -4.66 5.70
C GLU A 9 -16.51 -4.59 5.21
N GLU A 10 -16.24 -3.83 4.15
CA GLU A 10 -14.88 -3.64 3.64
C GLU A 10 -13.99 -2.97 4.68
N LEU A 11 -14.48 -1.92 5.35
CA LEU A 11 -13.75 -1.24 6.41
C LEU A 11 -13.46 -2.17 7.58
N LYS A 12 -14.45 -2.97 8.00
CA LYS A 12 -14.27 -3.96 9.07
C LYS A 12 -13.22 -5.00 8.68
N LEU A 13 -13.31 -5.58 7.49
CA LEU A 13 -12.36 -6.56 7.00
C LEU A 13 -10.93 -5.99 6.96
N ALA A 14 -10.76 -4.77 6.48
CA ALA A 14 -9.47 -4.11 6.45
C ALA A 14 -8.88 -3.90 7.85
N LYS A 15 -9.68 -3.43 8.80
CA LYS A 15 -9.28 -3.23 10.20
C LYS A 15 -8.89 -4.56 10.86
N ASP A 16 -9.73 -5.57 10.72
CA ASP A 16 -9.48 -6.90 11.29
C ASP A 16 -8.19 -7.49 10.72
N SER A 17 -7.97 -7.40 9.41
CA SER A 17 -6.75 -7.88 8.76
C SER A 17 -5.49 -7.19 9.30
N ILE A 18 -5.52 -5.86 9.46
CA ILE A 18 -4.39 -5.09 9.97
C ILE A 18 -4.15 -5.41 11.45
N ALA A 19 -5.20 -5.40 12.28
CA ALA A 19 -5.06 -5.63 13.71
C ALA A 19 -4.61 -7.07 14.02
N GLN A 20 -5.12 -8.06 13.28
CA GLN A 20 -4.76 -9.48 13.47
C GLN A 20 -3.36 -9.82 12.94
N SER A 21 -2.78 -9.03 12.06
CA SER A 21 -1.42 -9.22 11.58
C SER A 21 -0.35 -8.81 12.61
N LEU A 22 -0.72 -7.99 13.60
CA LEU A 22 0.24 -7.45 14.56
C LEU A 22 0.90 -8.51 15.45
N PRO A 23 0.19 -9.52 16.02
CA PRO A 23 0.83 -10.54 16.84
C PRO A 23 1.96 -11.28 16.13
N GLY A 24 1.80 -11.61 14.84
CA GLY A 24 2.80 -12.29 14.04
C GLY A 24 4.15 -11.56 13.98
N ARG A 25 4.16 -10.24 14.13
CA ARG A 25 5.39 -9.44 14.16
C ARG A 25 6.23 -9.64 15.44
N PHE A 26 5.69 -10.32 16.44
CA PHE A 26 6.33 -10.58 17.73
C PHE A 26 6.53 -12.08 18.02
N GLU A 27 6.28 -12.95 17.03
CA GLU A 27 6.44 -14.40 17.18
C GLU A 27 7.90 -14.86 17.05
N HIS A 28 8.71 -14.13 16.31
CA HIS A 28 10.11 -14.46 16.06
C HIS A 28 11.03 -13.31 16.47
N GLY A 29 12.12 -13.63 17.18
CA GLY A 29 13.02 -12.62 17.74
C GLY A 29 13.62 -11.65 16.71
N SER A 30 13.87 -12.08 15.48
CA SER A 30 14.36 -11.21 14.40
C SER A 30 13.29 -10.20 13.95
N GLU A 31 12.03 -10.61 13.86
CA GLU A 31 10.91 -9.76 13.49
C GLU A 31 10.54 -8.80 14.63
N GLU A 32 10.60 -9.30 15.86
CA GLU A 32 10.44 -8.48 17.05
C GLU A 32 11.50 -7.37 17.12
N ALA A 33 12.77 -7.72 16.93
CA ALA A 33 13.86 -6.74 16.90
C ALA A 33 13.67 -5.69 15.79
N ALA A 34 13.27 -6.10 14.58
CA ALA A 34 12.96 -5.18 13.50
C ALA A 34 11.78 -4.26 13.84
N THR A 35 10.73 -4.81 14.46
CA THR A 35 9.55 -4.05 14.88
C THR A 35 9.91 -3.00 15.94
N PHE A 36 10.75 -3.34 16.93
CA PHE A 36 11.23 -2.36 17.89
C PHE A 36 12.18 -1.33 17.26
N ALA A 37 13.00 -1.72 16.28
CA ALA A 37 13.83 -0.77 15.58
C ALA A 37 13.02 0.31 14.84
N GLU A 38 11.81 0.01 14.35
CA GLU A 38 10.91 1.01 13.74
C GLU A 38 10.58 2.16 14.69
N ILE A 39 10.44 1.90 16.00
CA ILE A 39 10.18 2.94 17.00
C ILE A 39 11.29 4.00 16.96
N TYR A 40 12.55 3.57 16.89
CA TYR A 40 13.70 4.48 16.87
C TYR A 40 13.88 5.15 15.51
N VAL A 41 13.74 4.37 14.41
CA VAL A 41 13.93 4.88 13.04
C VAL A 41 12.91 5.96 12.70
N TYR A 42 11.65 5.77 13.11
CA TYR A 42 10.55 6.69 12.80
C TYR A 42 10.20 7.63 13.96
N GLY A 43 10.92 7.57 15.09
CA GLY A 43 10.65 8.43 16.26
C GLY A 43 9.25 8.21 16.85
N LEU A 44 8.78 6.96 16.85
CA LEU A 44 7.46 6.62 17.37
C LEU A 44 7.46 6.57 18.90
N PRO A 45 6.30 6.81 19.56
CA PRO A 45 6.16 6.59 20.99
C PRO A 45 6.44 5.12 21.34
N LEU A 46 7.00 4.86 22.55
CA LEU A 46 7.33 3.49 22.99
C LEU A 46 6.11 2.58 23.11
N ASP A 47 4.93 3.14 23.34
CA ASP A 47 3.65 2.44 23.43
C ASP A 47 2.91 2.34 22.07
N TYR A 48 3.57 2.73 20.98
CA TYR A 48 2.94 2.78 19.65
C TYR A 48 2.22 1.50 19.27
N PHE A 49 2.88 0.34 19.41
CA PHE A 49 2.30 -0.95 19.03
C PHE A 49 1.24 -1.43 20.01
N SER A 50 1.30 -1.04 21.28
CA SER A 50 0.26 -1.35 22.26
C SER A 50 -1.05 -0.61 21.96
N LEU A 51 -0.98 0.61 21.46
CA LEU A 51 -2.13 1.43 21.09
C LEU A 51 -2.57 1.25 19.63
N PHE A 52 -1.80 0.53 18.84
CA PHE A 52 -2.03 0.39 17.39
C PHE A 52 -3.41 -0.24 17.07
N PRO A 53 -3.84 -1.36 17.71
CA PRO A 53 -5.15 -1.94 17.44
C PRO A 53 -6.31 -0.98 17.74
N GLU A 54 -6.22 -0.23 18.83
CA GLU A 54 -7.24 0.76 19.19
C GLU A 54 -7.32 1.86 18.13
N LYS A 55 -6.18 2.41 17.72
CA LYS A 55 -6.11 3.44 16.67
C LYS A 55 -6.66 2.96 15.34
N ILE A 56 -6.34 1.73 14.92
CA ILE A 56 -6.91 1.13 13.69
C ILE A 56 -8.41 0.98 13.80
N ASN A 57 -8.91 0.49 14.94
CA ASN A 57 -10.35 0.32 15.16
C ASN A 57 -11.11 1.65 15.19
N ALA A 58 -10.49 2.73 15.60
CA ALA A 58 -11.08 4.06 15.61
C ALA A 58 -11.21 4.71 14.22
N VAL A 59 -10.51 4.22 13.18
CA VAL A 59 -10.58 4.79 11.82
C VAL A 59 -11.99 4.69 11.26
N THR A 60 -12.51 5.78 10.68
CA THR A 60 -13.82 5.80 10.00
C THR A 60 -13.69 5.67 8.49
N ALA A 61 -14.79 5.35 7.80
CA ALA A 61 -14.81 5.27 6.32
C ALA A 61 -14.46 6.61 5.69
N GLU A 62 -14.91 7.72 6.28
CA GLU A 62 -14.62 9.08 5.84
C GLU A 62 -13.13 9.40 5.97
N GLN A 63 -12.51 9.01 7.08
CA GLN A 63 -11.07 9.19 7.29
C GLN A 63 -10.25 8.37 6.29
N ALA A 64 -10.65 7.12 6.03
CA ALA A 64 -10.01 6.27 5.04
C ALA A 64 -10.13 6.87 3.63
N GLN A 65 -11.31 7.39 3.27
CA GLN A 65 -11.53 8.06 1.99
C GLN A 65 -10.70 9.33 1.86
N ALA A 66 -10.68 10.17 2.89
CA ALA A 66 -9.88 11.40 2.88
C ALA A 66 -8.38 11.10 2.71
N ALA A 67 -7.88 10.06 3.37
CA ALA A 67 -6.51 9.58 3.18
C ALA A 67 -6.26 9.10 1.75
N ALA A 68 -7.18 8.31 1.17
CA ALA A 68 -7.08 7.85 -0.20
C ALA A 68 -7.07 9.02 -1.20
N GLN A 69 -7.91 10.02 -1.00
CA GLN A 69 -7.93 11.23 -1.84
C GLN A 69 -6.64 12.03 -1.76
N LYS A 70 -6.04 12.11 -0.57
CA LYS A 70 -4.80 12.84 -0.32
C LYS A 70 -3.57 12.13 -0.90
N TYR A 71 -3.48 10.82 -0.74
CA TYR A 71 -2.24 10.07 -1.02
C TYR A 71 -2.25 9.29 -2.32
N ILE A 72 -3.42 8.92 -2.86
CA ILE A 72 -3.54 8.27 -4.16
C ILE A 72 -3.68 9.35 -5.23
N GLN A 73 -2.57 9.79 -5.78
CA GLN A 73 -2.50 10.81 -6.83
C GLN A 73 -2.48 10.11 -8.18
N LEU A 74 -3.63 10.09 -8.87
CA LEU A 74 -3.82 9.32 -10.12
C LEU A 74 -2.93 9.81 -11.27
N ASP A 75 -2.55 11.09 -11.27
CA ASP A 75 -1.65 11.73 -12.21
C ASP A 75 -0.17 11.36 -12.01
N GLN A 76 0.16 10.77 -10.86
CA GLN A 76 1.52 10.35 -10.50
C GLN A 76 1.70 8.81 -10.45
N ILE A 77 0.67 8.06 -10.82
CA ILE A 77 0.74 6.60 -10.82
C ILE A 77 1.63 6.11 -11.97
N THR A 78 2.57 5.22 -11.63
CA THR A 78 3.31 4.45 -12.62
C THR A 78 2.69 3.07 -12.75
N VAL A 79 2.32 2.68 -13.96
CA VAL A 79 1.82 1.33 -14.26
C VAL A 79 2.97 0.52 -14.85
N LEU A 80 3.36 -0.55 -14.18
CA LEU A 80 4.39 -1.48 -14.64
C LEU A 80 3.73 -2.79 -15.07
N ALA A 81 3.99 -3.19 -16.33
CA ALA A 81 3.59 -4.50 -16.84
C ALA A 81 4.84 -5.28 -17.28
N VAL A 82 4.94 -6.53 -16.83
CA VAL A 82 6.04 -7.45 -17.17
C VAL A 82 5.47 -8.63 -17.96
N GLY A 83 6.03 -8.91 -19.12
CA GLY A 83 5.57 -10.02 -19.95
C GLY A 83 6.13 -9.97 -21.37
N ASP A 84 5.59 -10.84 -22.23
CA ASP A 84 5.93 -10.85 -23.66
C ASP A 84 5.49 -9.53 -24.31
N ARG A 85 6.47 -8.71 -24.70
CA ARG A 85 6.24 -7.41 -25.32
C ARG A 85 5.27 -7.47 -26.50
N ALA A 86 5.42 -8.47 -27.38
CA ALA A 86 4.59 -8.59 -28.57
C ALA A 86 3.09 -8.78 -28.24
N LYS A 87 2.80 -9.35 -27.08
CA LYS A 87 1.42 -9.59 -26.62
C LYS A 87 0.83 -8.43 -25.85
N ILE A 88 1.62 -7.75 -25.03
CA ILE A 88 1.07 -6.77 -24.06
C ILE A 88 1.21 -5.32 -24.52
N GLU A 89 2.18 -4.96 -25.37
CA GLU A 89 2.43 -3.56 -25.75
C GLU A 89 1.21 -2.88 -26.39
N GLY A 90 0.53 -3.59 -27.28
CA GLY A 90 -0.66 -3.07 -27.96
C GLY A 90 -1.82 -2.77 -27.01
N GLU A 91 -2.06 -3.66 -26.05
CA GLU A 91 -3.13 -3.48 -25.07
C GLU A 91 -2.78 -2.37 -24.07
N MET A 92 -1.53 -2.30 -23.64
CA MET A 92 -1.06 -1.21 -22.74
C MET A 92 -1.23 0.17 -23.38
N LYS A 93 -0.92 0.30 -24.69
CA LYS A 93 -1.10 1.57 -25.42
C LYS A 93 -2.57 1.97 -25.53
N LYS A 94 -3.50 1.02 -25.65
CA LYS A 94 -4.94 1.29 -25.71
C LYS A 94 -5.49 1.90 -24.41
N LEU A 95 -4.87 1.61 -23.27
CA LEU A 95 -5.29 2.18 -21.97
C LEU A 95 -5.11 3.70 -21.89
N ASN A 96 -4.26 4.28 -22.75
CA ASN A 96 -4.01 5.72 -22.83
C ASN A 96 -3.72 6.38 -21.47
N LEU A 97 -2.99 5.69 -20.61
CA LEU A 97 -2.63 6.15 -19.26
C LEU A 97 -1.41 7.09 -19.24
N GLY A 98 -0.76 7.26 -20.38
CA GLY A 98 0.45 8.09 -20.47
C GLY A 98 1.45 7.53 -21.48
N LYS A 99 2.69 8.04 -21.42
CA LYS A 99 3.78 7.59 -22.26
C LYS A 99 4.20 6.16 -21.89
N VAL A 100 4.13 5.23 -22.86
CA VAL A 100 4.65 3.87 -22.67
C VAL A 100 6.16 3.87 -22.90
N GLU A 101 6.92 3.46 -21.92
CA GLU A 101 8.36 3.22 -22.00
C GLU A 101 8.62 1.72 -21.93
N ILE A 102 9.54 1.24 -22.77
CA ILE A 102 9.95 -0.16 -22.77
C ILE A 102 11.32 -0.24 -22.15
N ARG A 103 11.46 -1.09 -21.15
CA ARG A 103 12.70 -1.29 -20.41
C ARG A 103 13.11 -2.75 -20.43
N ASP A 104 14.40 -3.02 -20.41
CA ASP A 104 14.96 -4.36 -20.24
C ASP A 104 14.88 -4.80 -18.75
N PRO A 105 15.24 -6.06 -18.42
CA PRO A 105 15.27 -6.52 -17.03
C PRO A 105 16.18 -5.72 -16.11
N ASP A 106 17.19 -5.03 -16.64
CA ASP A 106 18.09 -4.16 -15.89
C ASP A 106 17.54 -2.74 -15.71
N GLY A 107 16.31 -2.47 -16.24
CA GLY A 107 15.65 -1.17 -16.16
C GLY A 107 16.14 -0.14 -17.19
N LYS A 108 16.99 -0.52 -18.16
CA LYS A 108 17.45 0.38 -19.21
C LYS A 108 16.39 0.56 -20.28
N LEU A 109 16.28 1.78 -20.77
CA LEU A 109 15.33 2.10 -21.86
C LEU A 109 15.72 1.36 -23.14
N VAL A 110 14.79 0.57 -23.69
CA VAL A 110 14.92 -0.09 -24.98
C VAL A 110 14.29 0.80 -26.04
N ARG A 111 15.09 1.18 -27.02
CA ARG A 111 14.63 2.01 -28.17
C ARG A 111 13.87 1.19 -29.19
#